data_95466107c1c07cba8af46032b906444c
#
_entry.id   95466107c1c07cba8af46032b906444c
#
_cell.length_a   1.000
_cell.length_b   1.000
_cell.length_c   1.000
_cell.angle_alpha   90.00
_cell.angle_beta   90.00
_cell.angle_gamma   90.00
#
_symmetry.space_group_name_H-M   'P 1'
#
loop_
_entity.id
_entity.type
_entity.pdbx_description
1 polymer ?
#
loop_
_entity_poly.entity_id
_entity_poly.type
_entity_poly.pdbx_seq_one_letter_code
_entity_poly.pdbx_strand_id
1 'polypeptide(L)'
;MRILFMGTPDIAAECLKALYAAGHDICAVYTRRDKPVGRKQVLTAPPVKEVALEHGTPVFQPRTLRDGGEDANIQALAPELIVVVAYGCILPASVLNIPKYGCINLHVSLLPKYRGSAPVQWAVLNGDTETGVSIMQMDEGLDTGDVLVCEKMPVDPEETSGELFDRVTAVGARVLCETIPAIAAGTLKPQKQDHENATLAPMLDKAMAEFKLSESAAHIHNWVRGMNPWPGAWFMTAGGKKVKVMECRVAPSNGEAPGTVLATKPLTVACGEGAVQLLHVVPEGKKPMDGTSFAAGLRLKTGDSL
;
A
#
# COMPACT_ATOMS: atom_id res chain seq x y z
N MET A 1 0.15 4.71 28.37
CA MET A 1 0.56 3.30 28.16
C MET A 1 1.99 3.28 27.66
N ARG A 2 2.82 2.36 28.16
CA ARG A 2 4.19 2.17 27.73
C ARG A 2 4.24 1.30 26.47
N ILE A 3 4.66 1.86 25.36
CA ILE A 3 4.56 1.24 24.03
C ILE A 3 5.95 1.01 23.44
N LEU A 4 6.19 -0.18 22.93
CA LEU A 4 7.25 -0.46 21.99
C LEU A 4 6.67 -0.36 20.57
N PHE A 5 7.22 0.52 19.73
CA PHE A 5 6.75 0.71 18.36
C PHE A 5 7.65 -0.03 17.36
N MET A 6 7.04 -0.77 16.44
CA MET A 6 7.74 -1.49 15.37
C MET A 6 7.18 -1.07 14.01
N GLY A 7 7.97 -0.38 13.21
CA GLY A 7 7.53 0.12 11.91
C GLY A 7 8.68 0.57 11.02
N THR A 8 8.40 0.82 9.73
CA THR A 8 9.47 1.20 8.80
C THR A 8 9.10 2.36 7.87
N PRO A 9 8.07 2.29 7.00
CA PRO A 9 7.78 3.30 5.97
C PRO A 9 6.99 4.50 6.53
N ASP A 10 6.63 5.41 5.62
CA ASP A 10 5.95 6.68 5.94
C ASP A 10 4.66 6.49 6.74
N ILE A 11 3.81 5.51 6.39
CA ILE A 11 2.61 5.21 7.18
C ILE A 11 2.92 4.90 8.65
N ALA A 12 4.00 4.17 8.90
CA ALA A 12 4.42 3.86 10.25
C ALA A 12 4.97 5.10 10.97
N ALA A 13 5.66 5.99 10.25
CA ALA A 13 6.13 7.26 10.78
C ALA A 13 4.97 8.18 11.18
N GLU A 14 3.92 8.27 10.36
CA GLU A 14 2.72 9.05 10.70
C GLU A 14 1.97 8.47 11.90
N CYS A 15 1.84 7.15 11.99
CA CYS A 15 1.28 6.50 13.18
C CYS A 15 2.12 6.77 14.44
N LEU A 16 3.45 6.73 14.34
CA LEU A 16 4.35 7.02 15.45
C LEU A 16 4.21 8.48 15.93
N LYS A 17 4.13 9.44 15.01
CA LYS A 17 3.87 10.86 15.33
C LYS A 17 2.54 11.02 16.07
N ALA A 18 1.49 10.34 15.60
CA ALA A 18 0.18 10.38 16.25
C ALA A 18 0.21 9.82 17.69
N LEU A 19 0.97 8.74 17.92
CA LEU A 19 1.14 8.17 19.26
C LEU A 19 1.91 9.12 20.21
N TYR A 20 2.95 9.82 19.73
CA TYR A 20 3.61 10.86 20.51
C TYR A 20 2.67 12.02 20.83
N ALA A 21 1.91 12.49 19.85
CA ALA A 21 0.94 13.57 20.05
C ALA A 21 -0.19 13.19 21.02
N ALA A 22 -0.56 11.91 21.07
CA ALA A 22 -1.52 11.37 22.04
C ALA A 22 -0.93 11.18 23.46
N GLY A 23 0.36 11.49 23.67
CA GLY A 23 1.02 11.45 24.97
C GLY A 23 1.39 10.05 25.47
N HIS A 24 1.53 9.08 24.56
CA HIS A 24 2.01 7.75 24.93
C HIS A 24 3.52 7.74 25.23
N ASP A 25 3.92 6.90 26.21
CA ASP A 25 5.34 6.63 26.50
C ASP A 25 5.89 5.62 25.48
N ILE A 26 6.56 6.12 24.45
CA ILE A 26 7.24 5.26 23.46
C ILE A 26 8.62 4.90 24.00
N CYS A 27 8.73 3.72 24.60
CA CYS A 27 9.95 3.28 25.29
C CYS A 27 11.10 2.96 24.34
N ALA A 28 10.80 2.52 23.12
CA ALA A 28 11.77 2.28 22.06
C ALA A 28 11.06 2.12 20.71
N VAL A 29 11.84 2.22 19.64
CA VAL A 29 11.42 2.00 18.27
C VAL A 29 12.28 0.92 17.62
N TYR A 30 11.64 -0.06 17.01
CA TYR A 30 12.28 -1.08 16.15
C TYR A 30 11.94 -0.79 14.70
N THR A 31 12.95 -0.69 13.85
CA THR A 31 12.77 -0.42 12.42
C THR A 31 13.79 -1.20 11.58
N ARG A 32 13.59 -1.23 10.27
CA ARG A 32 14.55 -1.87 9.34
C ARG A 32 15.84 -1.03 9.28
N ARG A 33 16.93 -1.69 8.85
CA ARG A 33 18.23 -1.03 8.66
C ARG A 33 18.16 0.03 7.57
N ASP A 34 19.01 1.06 7.72
CA ASP A 34 19.26 2.03 6.68
C ASP A 34 19.62 1.32 5.37
N LYS A 35 19.08 1.79 4.26
CA LYS A 35 19.29 1.19 2.93
C LYS A 35 19.79 2.22 1.93
N PRO A 36 20.62 1.81 0.96
CA PRO A 36 20.93 2.64 -0.18
C PRO A 36 19.69 2.97 -1.01
N VAL A 37 19.44 4.25 -1.28
CA VAL A 37 18.26 4.72 -2.05
C VAL A 37 18.70 5.55 -3.25
N GLY A 38 17.92 5.46 -4.33
CA GLY A 38 18.12 6.20 -5.56
C GLY A 38 19.32 5.74 -6.39
N ARG A 39 19.56 6.45 -7.51
CA ARG A 39 20.65 6.12 -8.45
C ARG A 39 22.06 6.28 -7.83
N LYS A 40 22.18 7.19 -6.87
CA LYS A 40 23.46 7.49 -6.18
C LYS A 40 23.73 6.57 -5.00
N GLN A 41 22.84 5.62 -4.69
CA GLN A 41 22.96 4.67 -3.57
C GLN A 41 23.26 5.36 -2.24
N VAL A 42 22.60 6.49 -1.96
CA VAL A 42 22.74 7.22 -0.69
C VAL A 42 22.12 6.40 0.42
N LEU A 43 22.90 6.12 1.47
CA LEU A 43 22.40 5.43 2.66
C LEU A 43 21.34 6.31 3.35
N THR A 44 20.11 5.84 3.39
CA THR A 44 18.96 6.60 3.86
C THR A 44 18.32 5.88 5.04
N ALA A 45 18.05 6.64 6.10
CA ALA A 45 17.32 6.13 7.27
C ALA A 45 15.85 5.86 6.93
N PRO A 46 15.23 4.85 7.56
CA PRO A 46 13.78 4.69 7.48
C PRO A 46 13.05 5.89 8.09
N PRO A 47 11.89 6.31 7.55
CA PRO A 47 11.10 7.44 8.09
C PRO A 47 10.82 7.33 9.59
N VAL A 48 10.52 6.14 10.08
CA VAL A 48 10.28 5.88 11.51
C VAL A 48 11.51 6.20 12.37
N LYS A 49 12.73 5.92 11.87
CA LYS A 49 13.97 6.25 12.59
C LYS A 49 14.15 7.75 12.75
N GLU A 50 13.87 8.52 11.71
CA GLU A 50 13.97 9.99 11.75
C GLU A 50 13.03 10.56 12.81
N VAL A 51 11.75 10.16 12.81
CA VAL A 51 10.76 10.58 13.82
C VAL A 51 11.19 10.18 15.23
N ALA A 52 11.69 8.96 15.43
CA ALA A 52 12.12 8.51 16.76
C ALA A 52 13.31 9.32 17.29
N LEU A 53 14.28 9.64 16.45
CA LEU A 53 15.45 10.46 16.82
C LEU A 53 15.06 11.89 17.17
N GLU A 54 14.11 12.51 16.47
CA GLU A 54 13.57 13.83 16.81
C GLU A 54 12.96 13.89 18.21
N HIS A 55 12.40 12.76 18.69
CA HIS A 55 11.82 12.63 20.03
C HIS A 55 12.78 12.05 21.06
N GLY A 56 14.05 11.80 20.71
CA GLY A 56 15.05 11.22 21.60
C GLY A 56 14.77 9.78 22.02
N THR A 57 13.93 9.06 21.27
CA THR A 57 13.56 7.68 21.56
C THR A 57 14.62 6.70 21.07
N PRO A 58 15.04 5.71 21.87
CA PRO A 58 16.00 4.68 21.45
C PRO A 58 15.53 3.93 20.20
N VAL A 59 16.42 3.73 19.22
CA VAL A 59 16.14 3.05 17.96
C VAL A 59 16.98 1.79 17.83
N PHE A 60 16.31 0.67 17.54
CA PHE A 60 16.92 -0.64 17.29
C PHE A 60 16.66 -1.09 15.85
N GLN A 61 17.70 -1.60 15.20
CA GLN A 61 17.65 -2.03 13.80
C GLN A 61 18.21 -3.46 13.63
N PRO A 62 17.59 -4.47 14.26
CA PRO A 62 18.06 -5.85 14.14
C PRO A 62 17.85 -6.37 12.72
N ARG A 63 18.62 -7.39 12.36
CA ARG A 63 18.45 -8.09 11.08
C ARG A 63 17.17 -8.94 11.09
N THR A 64 16.91 -9.57 12.21
CA THR A 64 15.78 -10.48 12.45
C THR A 64 15.42 -10.46 13.93
N LEU A 65 14.22 -10.93 14.27
CA LEU A 65 13.80 -11.23 15.63
C LEU A 65 13.70 -12.74 15.88
N ARG A 66 13.84 -13.56 14.82
CA ARG A 66 13.64 -15.01 14.89
C ARG A 66 14.73 -15.78 15.63
N ASP A 67 15.90 -15.18 15.79
CA ASP A 67 17.05 -15.81 16.46
C ASP A 67 17.04 -15.60 17.98
N GLY A 68 16.02 -14.89 18.52
CA GLY A 68 15.88 -14.59 19.94
C GLY A 68 16.90 -13.58 20.48
N GLY A 69 17.74 -13.00 19.61
CA GLY A 69 18.79 -12.07 20.04
C GLY A 69 18.28 -10.78 20.67
N GLU A 70 17.04 -10.40 20.38
CA GLU A 70 16.40 -9.19 20.92
C GLU A 70 15.45 -9.45 22.10
N ASP A 71 15.14 -10.70 22.42
CA ASP A 71 14.12 -11.03 23.43
C ASP A 71 14.43 -10.41 24.78
N ALA A 72 15.68 -10.53 25.25
CA ALA A 72 16.12 -9.94 26.53
C ALA A 72 16.05 -8.40 26.52
N ASN A 73 16.40 -7.76 25.40
CA ASN A 73 16.31 -6.32 25.23
C ASN A 73 14.85 -5.85 25.29
N ILE A 74 13.95 -6.53 24.57
CA ILE A 74 12.51 -6.20 24.56
C ILE A 74 11.91 -6.41 25.94
N GLN A 75 12.27 -7.50 26.64
CA GLN A 75 11.83 -7.75 28.03
C GLN A 75 12.31 -6.64 28.98
N ALA A 76 13.58 -6.22 28.86
CA ALA A 76 14.15 -5.15 29.70
C ALA A 76 13.48 -3.79 29.47
N LEU A 77 12.97 -3.50 28.25
CA LEU A 77 12.19 -2.31 27.96
C LEU A 77 10.81 -2.33 28.62
N ALA A 78 10.34 -3.50 29.08
CA ALA A 78 9.07 -3.72 29.77
C ALA A 78 7.86 -3.03 29.08
N PRO A 79 7.61 -3.25 27.78
CA PRO A 79 6.46 -2.66 27.10
C PRO A 79 5.16 -3.28 27.61
N GLU A 80 4.13 -2.45 27.80
CA GLU A 80 2.77 -2.93 28.10
C GLU A 80 2.06 -3.40 26.81
N LEU A 81 2.41 -2.79 25.68
CA LEU A 81 1.86 -3.08 24.35
C LEU A 81 2.98 -2.96 23.30
N ILE A 82 2.98 -3.84 22.32
CA ILE A 82 3.76 -3.63 21.09
C ILE A 82 2.80 -3.21 19.97
N VAL A 83 3.10 -2.10 19.32
CA VAL A 83 2.37 -1.59 18.15
C VAL A 83 3.20 -1.84 16.90
N VAL A 84 2.64 -2.55 15.94
CA VAL A 84 3.31 -2.90 14.68
C VAL A 84 2.59 -2.21 13.51
N VAL A 85 3.34 -1.51 12.67
CA VAL A 85 2.84 -0.89 11.44
C VAL A 85 3.86 -1.08 10.33
N ALA A 86 3.58 -1.95 9.38
CA ALA A 86 4.44 -2.22 8.21
C ALA A 86 5.92 -2.39 8.59
N TYR A 87 6.22 -3.17 9.60
CA TYR A 87 7.59 -3.36 10.11
C TYR A 87 8.48 -4.15 9.14
N GLY A 88 7.90 -5.16 8.47
CA GLY A 88 8.62 -5.99 7.50
C GLY A 88 9.55 -7.04 8.11
N CYS A 89 9.32 -7.40 9.39
CA CYS A 89 9.91 -8.57 10.05
C CYS A 89 8.81 -9.40 10.71
N ILE A 90 8.99 -10.70 10.73
CA ILE A 90 8.11 -11.61 11.46
C ILE A 90 8.47 -11.53 12.95
N LEU A 91 7.46 -11.42 13.80
CA LEU A 91 7.59 -11.49 15.24
C LEU A 91 7.42 -12.97 15.67
N PRO A 92 8.42 -13.58 16.31
CA PRO A 92 8.28 -14.92 16.86
C PRO A 92 7.39 -14.93 18.11
N ALA A 93 6.89 -16.11 18.48
CA ALA A 93 6.06 -16.29 19.67
C ALA A 93 6.73 -15.76 20.95
N SER A 94 8.07 -15.85 21.05
CA SER A 94 8.83 -15.31 22.18
C SER A 94 8.64 -13.79 22.35
N VAL A 95 8.54 -13.04 21.25
CA VAL A 95 8.27 -11.58 21.27
C VAL A 95 6.80 -11.30 21.44
N LEU A 96 5.90 -12.04 20.75
CA LEU A 96 4.45 -11.85 20.82
C LEU A 96 3.90 -11.93 22.25
N ASN A 97 4.52 -12.76 23.09
CA ASN A 97 4.08 -13.03 24.46
C ASN A 97 4.76 -12.15 25.53
N ILE A 98 5.65 -11.20 25.17
CA ILE A 98 6.30 -10.33 26.15
C ILE A 98 5.34 -9.30 26.75
N PRO A 99 4.59 -8.50 25.93
CA PRO A 99 3.81 -7.41 26.50
C PRO A 99 2.48 -7.89 27.12
N LYS A 100 2.09 -7.26 28.22
CA LYS A 100 0.85 -7.57 28.95
C LYS A 100 -0.40 -7.56 28.05
N TYR A 101 -0.47 -6.60 27.14
CA TYR A 101 -1.61 -6.45 26.20
C TYR A 101 -1.31 -7.07 24.82
N GLY A 102 -0.21 -7.81 24.70
CA GLY A 102 0.19 -8.45 23.46
C GLY A 102 0.69 -7.48 22.40
N CYS A 103 0.68 -7.93 21.15
CA CYS A 103 1.11 -7.16 19.99
C CYS A 103 -0.10 -6.87 19.10
N ILE A 104 -0.27 -5.63 18.68
CA ILE A 104 -1.30 -5.23 17.71
C ILE A 104 -0.66 -4.78 16.42
N ASN A 105 -1.36 -5.02 15.30
CA ASN A 105 -0.96 -4.53 13.99
C ASN A 105 -2.05 -3.65 13.39
N LEU A 106 -1.65 -2.50 12.84
CA LEU A 106 -2.48 -1.74 11.92
C LEU A 106 -2.32 -2.31 10.53
N HIS A 107 -3.37 -2.92 10.02
CA HIS A 107 -3.47 -3.44 8.66
C HIS A 107 -4.41 -2.58 7.81
N VAL A 108 -3.98 -2.22 6.60
CA VAL A 108 -4.69 -1.24 5.76
C VAL A 108 -5.63 -1.93 4.76
N SER A 109 -6.48 -2.81 5.29
CA SER A 109 -7.62 -3.42 4.61
C SER A 109 -8.73 -3.79 5.61
N LEU A 110 -9.87 -4.20 5.08
CA LEU A 110 -10.97 -4.81 5.84
C LEU A 110 -10.72 -6.32 5.97
N LEU A 111 -9.94 -6.74 6.97
CA LEU A 111 -9.69 -8.14 7.21
C LEU A 111 -11.01 -8.95 7.34
N PRO A 112 -11.07 -10.18 6.80
CA PRO A 112 -9.97 -11.02 6.32
C PRO A 112 -9.55 -10.79 4.87
N LYS A 113 -10.08 -9.79 4.15
CA LYS A 113 -9.65 -9.48 2.80
C LYS A 113 -8.26 -8.86 2.78
N TYR A 114 -7.49 -9.19 1.74
CA TYR A 114 -6.20 -8.56 1.44
C TYR A 114 -5.14 -8.72 2.54
N ARG A 115 -4.98 -9.93 3.10
CA ARG A 115 -3.84 -10.25 3.95
C ARG A 115 -2.54 -10.12 3.16
N GLY A 116 -1.50 -9.54 3.74
CA GLY A 116 -0.18 -9.41 3.11
C GLY A 116 0.28 -7.97 2.89
N SER A 117 1.12 -7.77 1.87
CA SER A 117 2.01 -6.60 1.82
C SER A 117 1.46 -5.40 1.03
N ALA A 118 0.44 -5.57 0.19
CA ALA A 118 -0.04 -4.53 -0.73
C ALA A 118 -1.58 -4.37 -0.75
N PRO A 119 -2.27 -4.40 0.41
CA PRO A 119 -3.74 -4.41 0.46
C PRO A 119 -4.40 -3.21 -0.23
N VAL A 120 -3.84 -2.00 -0.09
CA VAL A 120 -4.37 -0.78 -0.69
C VAL A 120 -4.33 -0.86 -2.22
N GLN A 121 -3.20 -1.30 -2.77
CA GLN A 121 -3.05 -1.43 -4.22
C GLN A 121 -4.02 -2.48 -4.77
N TRP A 122 -4.15 -3.62 -4.11
CA TRP A 122 -5.04 -4.69 -4.57
C TRP A 122 -6.51 -4.32 -4.48
N ALA A 123 -6.94 -3.51 -3.52
CA ALA A 123 -8.29 -2.97 -3.48
C ALA A 123 -8.60 -2.13 -4.74
N VAL A 124 -7.66 -1.25 -5.15
CA VAL A 124 -7.81 -0.44 -6.37
C VAL A 124 -7.73 -1.29 -7.64
N LEU A 125 -6.77 -2.22 -7.73
CA LEU A 125 -6.59 -3.13 -8.88
C LEU A 125 -7.83 -3.98 -9.15
N ASN A 126 -8.50 -4.43 -8.09
CA ASN A 126 -9.73 -5.22 -8.19
C ASN A 126 -10.99 -4.36 -8.40
N GLY A 127 -10.87 -3.03 -8.35
CA GLY A 127 -12.00 -2.12 -8.54
C GLY A 127 -12.97 -2.12 -7.37
N ASP A 128 -12.50 -2.40 -6.16
CA ASP A 128 -13.33 -2.33 -4.96
C ASP A 128 -13.83 -0.89 -4.76
N THR A 129 -15.08 -0.76 -4.34
CA THR A 129 -15.70 0.55 -4.03
C THR A 129 -15.56 0.92 -2.55
N GLU A 130 -15.08 -0.02 -1.71
CA GLU A 130 -14.90 0.14 -0.28
C GLU A 130 -13.62 -0.58 0.15
N THR A 131 -12.86 0.06 1.01
CA THR A 131 -11.72 -0.51 1.73
C THR A 131 -11.74 -0.04 3.18
N GLY A 132 -10.63 -0.07 3.89
CA GLY A 132 -10.55 0.44 5.26
C GLY A 132 -9.28 0.06 5.97
N VAL A 133 -9.35 0.15 7.29
CA VAL A 133 -8.26 -0.23 8.18
C VAL A 133 -8.76 -1.20 9.24
N SER A 134 -7.90 -2.11 9.67
CA SER A 134 -8.16 -3.05 10.74
C SER A 134 -7.04 -2.98 11.78
N ILE A 135 -7.39 -2.82 13.05
CA ILE A 135 -6.46 -3.09 14.16
C ILE A 135 -6.69 -4.53 14.58
N MET A 136 -5.68 -5.37 14.48
CA MET A 136 -5.79 -6.78 14.87
C MET A 136 -4.80 -7.13 15.97
N GLN A 137 -5.15 -8.09 16.82
CA GLN A 137 -4.23 -8.78 17.71
C GLN A 137 -3.35 -9.69 16.86
N MET A 138 -2.03 -9.60 17.03
CA MET A 138 -1.12 -10.45 16.25
C MET A 138 -1.04 -11.86 16.81
N ASP A 139 -0.95 -12.81 15.90
CA ASP A 139 -0.60 -14.22 16.13
C ASP A 139 0.63 -14.61 15.27
N GLU A 140 0.95 -15.88 15.21
CA GLU A 140 2.08 -16.37 14.41
C GLU A 140 1.80 -16.43 12.90
N GLY A 141 0.55 -16.24 12.48
CA GLY A 141 0.13 -16.27 11.08
C GLY A 141 0.33 -14.94 10.35
N LEU A 142 0.14 -14.98 9.03
CA LEU A 142 0.17 -13.77 8.21
C LEU A 142 -1.20 -13.09 8.28
N ASP A 143 -1.30 -12.01 9.05
CA ASP A 143 -2.50 -11.20 9.23
C ASP A 143 -3.75 -12.03 9.59
N THR A 144 -3.58 -13.07 10.42
CA THR A 144 -4.63 -14.05 10.78
C THR A 144 -5.27 -13.79 12.13
N GLY A 145 -4.69 -12.95 12.96
CA GLY A 145 -5.13 -12.69 14.31
C GLY A 145 -6.50 -12.01 14.41
N ASP A 146 -7.08 -12.04 15.59
CA ASP A 146 -8.41 -11.50 15.84
C ASP A 146 -8.49 -10.00 15.60
N VAL A 147 -9.52 -9.53 14.91
CA VAL A 147 -9.75 -8.11 14.65
C VAL A 147 -10.35 -7.44 15.87
N LEU A 148 -9.69 -6.40 16.36
CA LEU A 148 -10.13 -5.58 17.52
C LEU A 148 -11.06 -4.45 17.07
N VAL A 149 -10.68 -3.75 16.00
CA VAL A 149 -11.43 -2.63 15.42
C VAL A 149 -11.27 -2.69 13.91
N CYS A 150 -12.34 -2.36 13.21
CA CYS A 150 -12.36 -2.24 11.75
C CYS A 150 -13.11 -0.96 11.37
N GLU A 151 -12.51 -0.13 10.54
CA GLU A 151 -13.16 1.08 10.01
C GLU A 151 -13.15 1.07 8.51
N LYS A 152 -14.36 1.23 7.94
CA LYS A 152 -14.60 1.26 6.50
C LYS A 152 -14.45 2.66 5.92
N MET A 153 -13.99 2.73 4.68
CA MET A 153 -13.93 3.97 3.91
C MET A 153 -14.19 3.70 2.42
N PRO A 154 -14.81 4.65 1.70
CA PRO A 154 -15.03 4.51 0.27
C PRO A 154 -13.72 4.63 -0.51
N VAL A 155 -13.65 3.94 -1.65
CA VAL A 155 -12.62 4.13 -2.68
C VAL A 155 -13.23 5.00 -3.77
N ASP A 156 -12.57 6.13 -4.09
CA ASP A 156 -13.02 6.98 -5.17
C ASP A 156 -12.76 6.28 -6.53
N PRO A 157 -13.72 6.34 -7.48
CA PRO A 157 -13.57 5.69 -8.78
C PRO A 157 -12.34 6.13 -9.58
N GLU A 158 -11.84 7.34 -9.36
CA GLU A 158 -10.72 7.91 -10.11
C GLU A 158 -9.42 7.99 -9.30
N GLU A 159 -9.46 7.77 -7.96
CA GLU A 159 -8.24 7.88 -7.15
C GLU A 159 -7.23 6.77 -7.46
N THR A 160 -5.97 7.11 -7.36
CA THR A 160 -4.84 6.20 -7.46
C THR A 160 -4.60 5.46 -6.14
N SER A 161 -3.86 4.35 -6.19
CA SER A 161 -3.45 3.67 -4.96
C SER A 161 -2.56 4.54 -4.05
N GLY A 162 -1.82 5.50 -4.62
CA GLY A 162 -1.04 6.47 -3.85
C GLY A 162 -1.93 7.41 -3.05
N GLU A 163 -2.94 8.01 -3.68
CA GLU A 163 -3.90 8.91 -3.02
C GLU A 163 -4.73 8.17 -1.97
N LEU A 164 -5.20 6.97 -2.28
CA LEU A 164 -5.87 6.11 -1.30
C LEU A 164 -4.96 5.77 -0.13
N PHE A 165 -3.67 5.51 -0.37
CA PHE A 165 -2.69 5.21 0.66
C PHE A 165 -2.53 6.35 1.67
N ASP A 166 -2.51 7.61 1.19
CA ASP A 166 -2.45 8.79 2.05
C ASP A 166 -3.70 8.89 2.93
N ARG A 167 -4.88 8.61 2.37
CA ARG A 167 -6.14 8.62 3.11
C ARG A 167 -6.22 7.51 4.17
N VAL A 168 -5.87 6.27 3.83
CA VAL A 168 -5.87 5.15 4.79
C VAL A 168 -4.82 5.36 5.89
N THR A 169 -3.71 6.06 5.59
CA THR A 169 -2.68 6.43 6.57
C THR A 169 -3.27 7.34 7.64
N ALA A 170 -3.97 8.40 7.23
CA ALA A 170 -4.59 9.35 8.17
C ALA A 170 -5.67 8.68 9.04
N VAL A 171 -6.55 7.86 8.42
CA VAL A 171 -7.58 7.09 9.14
C VAL A 171 -6.93 6.10 10.09
N GLY A 172 -5.92 5.35 9.63
CA GLY A 172 -5.23 4.34 10.43
C GLY A 172 -4.55 4.92 11.66
N ALA A 173 -3.86 6.05 11.53
CA ALA A 173 -3.21 6.72 12.65
C ALA A 173 -4.24 7.15 13.72
N ARG A 174 -5.39 7.69 13.31
CA ARG A 174 -6.47 8.06 14.22
C ARG A 174 -7.07 6.84 14.91
N VAL A 175 -7.48 5.82 14.13
CA VAL A 175 -8.10 4.59 14.66
C VAL A 175 -7.16 3.88 15.64
N LEU A 176 -5.85 3.86 15.34
CA LEU A 176 -4.83 3.30 16.24
C LEU A 176 -4.84 4.02 17.59
N CYS A 177 -4.80 5.37 17.60
CA CYS A 177 -4.81 6.16 18.83
C CYS A 177 -6.12 5.99 19.64
N GLU A 178 -7.26 5.87 18.97
CA GLU A 178 -8.56 5.63 19.61
C GLU A 178 -8.68 4.21 20.18
N THR A 179 -8.00 3.23 19.58
CA THR A 179 -8.06 1.82 20.00
C THR A 179 -7.25 1.55 21.28
N ILE A 180 -6.09 2.19 21.46
CA ILE A 180 -5.17 1.91 22.58
C ILE A 180 -5.81 2.12 23.96
N PRO A 181 -6.56 3.21 24.24
CA PRO A 181 -7.27 3.36 25.51
C PRO A 181 -8.30 2.25 25.77
N ALA A 182 -8.99 1.79 24.73
CA ALA A 182 -9.97 0.72 24.83
C ALA A 182 -9.32 -0.66 25.11
N ILE A 183 -8.10 -0.90 24.59
CA ILE A 183 -7.27 -2.07 24.96
C ILE A 183 -6.94 -2.01 26.46
N ALA A 184 -6.45 -0.86 26.93
CA ALA A 184 -6.10 -0.67 28.35
C ALA A 184 -7.29 -0.89 29.29
N ALA A 185 -8.47 -0.45 28.88
CA ALA A 185 -9.72 -0.60 29.63
C ALA A 185 -10.33 -2.02 29.53
N GLY A 186 -9.83 -2.88 28.63
CA GLY A 186 -10.38 -4.22 28.40
C GLY A 186 -11.81 -4.21 27.83
N THR A 187 -12.20 -3.14 27.13
CA THR A 187 -13.58 -2.96 26.62
C THR A 187 -13.78 -3.53 25.21
N LEU A 188 -12.69 -3.87 24.50
CA LEU A 188 -12.77 -4.43 23.17
C LEU A 188 -13.16 -5.91 23.19
N LYS A 189 -13.91 -6.32 22.19
CA LYS A 189 -14.27 -7.73 21.97
C LYS A 189 -13.58 -8.19 20.68
N PRO A 190 -12.48 -8.94 20.79
CA PRO A 190 -11.80 -9.47 19.61
C PRO A 190 -12.74 -10.33 18.76
N GLN A 191 -12.74 -10.12 17.46
CA GLN A 191 -13.54 -10.86 16.49
C GLN A 191 -12.64 -11.78 15.69
N LYS A 192 -12.92 -13.08 15.73
CA LYS A 192 -12.22 -14.06 14.90
C LYS A 192 -12.46 -13.78 13.43
N GLN A 193 -11.40 -13.86 12.66
CA GLN A 193 -11.50 -13.72 11.21
C GLN A 193 -12.13 -14.96 10.59
N ASP A 194 -12.98 -14.74 9.58
CA ASP A 194 -13.48 -15.81 8.71
C ASP A 194 -12.40 -16.19 7.69
N HIS A 195 -11.67 -17.27 7.97
CA HIS A 195 -10.56 -17.72 7.16
C HIS A 195 -10.95 -18.22 5.77
N GLU A 196 -12.22 -18.65 5.59
CA GLU A 196 -12.73 -19.13 4.29
C GLU A 196 -12.91 -17.96 3.30
N ASN A 197 -13.19 -16.76 3.81
CA ASN A 197 -13.35 -15.54 3.02
C ASN A 197 -12.05 -14.70 2.94
N ALA A 198 -10.92 -15.23 3.40
CA ALA A 198 -9.65 -14.52 3.33
C ALA A 198 -9.12 -14.45 1.90
N THR A 199 -8.62 -13.26 1.52
CA THR A 199 -7.90 -13.06 0.26
C THR A 199 -6.49 -12.56 0.53
N LEU A 200 -5.59 -12.76 -0.45
CA LEU A 200 -4.19 -12.35 -0.34
C LEU A 200 -3.91 -11.09 -1.17
N ALA A 201 -3.02 -10.28 -0.67
CA ALA A 201 -2.50 -9.08 -1.32
C ALA A 201 -0.96 -9.15 -1.38
N PRO A 202 -0.40 -9.96 -2.31
CA PRO A 202 1.04 -10.10 -2.45
C PRO A 202 1.68 -8.78 -2.85
N MET A 203 2.98 -8.65 -2.56
CA MET A 203 3.77 -7.49 -2.97
C MET A 203 3.75 -7.35 -4.49
N LEU A 204 3.54 -6.12 -4.97
CA LEU A 204 3.63 -5.82 -6.39
C LEU A 204 5.08 -5.86 -6.86
N ASP A 205 5.27 -6.17 -8.12
CA ASP A 205 6.55 -6.10 -8.80
C ASP A 205 6.44 -5.41 -10.17
N LYS A 206 7.59 -5.15 -10.81
CA LYS A 206 7.62 -4.45 -12.10
C LYS A 206 7.10 -5.31 -13.27
N ALA A 207 7.13 -6.62 -13.15
CA ALA A 207 6.64 -7.51 -14.19
C ALA A 207 5.11 -7.48 -14.27
N MET A 208 4.45 -7.30 -13.13
CA MET A 208 3.00 -7.18 -13.05
C MET A 208 2.44 -5.90 -13.69
N ALA A 209 3.27 -4.91 -13.96
CA ALA A 209 2.82 -3.60 -14.43
C ALA A 209 2.40 -3.57 -15.92
N GLU A 210 2.68 -4.61 -16.68
CA GLU A 210 2.23 -4.73 -18.06
C GLU A 210 0.73 -5.03 -18.14
N PHE A 211 0.02 -4.29 -18.98
CA PHE A 211 -1.34 -4.63 -19.38
C PHE A 211 -1.45 -4.74 -20.89
N LYS A 212 -2.49 -5.41 -21.37
CA LYS A 212 -2.76 -5.57 -22.79
C LYS A 212 -4.04 -4.85 -23.17
N LEU A 213 -4.03 -4.19 -24.32
CA LEU A 213 -5.25 -3.54 -24.85
C LEU A 213 -6.38 -4.54 -25.17
N SER A 214 -6.10 -5.84 -25.19
CA SER A 214 -7.12 -6.90 -25.28
C SER A 214 -7.90 -7.14 -24.00
N GLU A 215 -7.51 -6.54 -22.88
CA GLU A 215 -8.25 -6.57 -21.63
C GLU A 215 -9.42 -5.56 -21.65
N SER A 216 -10.34 -5.61 -20.70
CA SER A 216 -11.44 -4.65 -20.63
C SER A 216 -10.94 -3.25 -20.23
N ALA A 217 -11.62 -2.22 -20.71
CA ALA A 217 -11.30 -0.83 -20.36
C ALA A 217 -11.37 -0.59 -18.85
N ALA A 218 -12.33 -1.21 -18.15
CA ALA A 218 -12.46 -1.13 -16.69
C ALA A 218 -11.25 -1.75 -15.99
N HIS A 219 -10.79 -2.92 -16.45
CA HIS A 219 -9.58 -3.56 -15.90
C HIS A 219 -8.36 -2.67 -16.11
N ILE A 220 -8.14 -2.17 -17.33
CA ILE A 220 -7.00 -1.29 -17.66
C ILE A 220 -7.02 -0.02 -16.78
N HIS A 221 -8.19 0.60 -16.61
CA HIS A 221 -8.36 1.78 -15.75
C HIS A 221 -7.95 1.49 -14.30
N ASN A 222 -8.46 0.40 -13.73
CA ASN A 222 -8.10 -0.02 -12.38
C ASN A 222 -6.60 -0.36 -12.28
N TRP A 223 -6.04 -0.99 -13.32
CA TRP A 223 -4.62 -1.34 -13.36
C TRP A 223 -3.73 -0.09 -13.37
N VAL A 224 -4.08 0.91 -14.18
CA VAL A 224 -3.37 2.20 -14.23
C VAL A 224 -3.41 2.90 -12.87
N ARG A 225 -4.58 2.98 -12.23
CA ARG A 225 -4.76 3.60 -10.90
C ARG A 225 -4.02 2.82 -9.80
N GLY A 226 -4.20 1.50 -9.77
CA GLY A 226 -3.66 0.63 -8.73
C GLY A 226 -2.13 0.51 -8.79
N MET A 227 -1.53 0.62 -9.98
CA MET A 227 -0.08 0.63 -10.16
C MET A 227 0.56 2.03 -10.03
N ASN A 228 -0.21 3.07 -9.76
CA ASN A 228 0.29 4.44 -9.60
C ASN A 228 0.41 4.80 -8.11
N PRO A 229 1.56 5.28 -7.61
CA PRO A 229 2.76 5.75 -8.36
C PRO A 229 3.76 4.64 -8.74
N TRP A 230 3.69 3.49 -8.14
CA TRP A 230 4.64 2.40 -8.37
C TRP A 230 3.92 1.05 -8.47
N PRO A 231 4.34 0.17 -9.40
CA PRO A 231 5.47 0.27 -10.36
C PRO A 231 5.17 1.11 -11.59
N GLY A 232 3.92 1.50 -11.82
CA GLY A 232 3.40 2.25 -12.94
C GLY A 232 3.08 1.40 -14.16
N ALA A 233 1.78 1.32 -14.49
CA ALA A 233 1.25 0.50 -15.57
C ALA A 233 1.77 0.91 -16.95
N TRP A 234 1.96 -0.06 -17.84
CA TRP A 234 2.45 0.17 -19.18
C TRP A 234 1.95 -0.90 -20.15
N PHE A 235 1.96 -0.55 -21.43
CA PHE A 235 1.67 -1.49 -22.54
C PHE A 235 2.71 -1.37 -23.64
N MET A 236 2.75 -2.36 -24.54
CA MET A 236 3.56 -2.32 -25.76
C MET A 236 2.71 -1.88 -26.94
N THR A 237 3.19 -0.90 -27.70
CA THR A 237 2.57 -0.51 -28.96
C THR A 237 2.80 -1.59 -30.03
N ALA A 238 2.02 -1.60 -31.12
CA ALA A 238 2.24 -2.46 -32.28
C ALA A 238 3.66 -2.31 -32.88
N GLY A 239 4.27 -1.12 -32.71
CA GLY A 239 5.65 -0.86 -33.12
C GLY A 239 6.72 -1.34 -32.13
N GLY A 240 6.36 -2.12 -31.08
CA GLY A 240 7.29 -2.68 -30.09
C GLY A 240 7.89 -1.65 -29.14
N LYS A 241 7.24 -0.50 -28.91
CA LYS A 241 7.69 0.52 -27.95
C LYS A 241 6.86 0.48 -26.69
N LYS A 242 7.52 0.53 -25.55
CA LYS A 242 6.90 0.62 -24.23
C LYS A 242 6.32 2.02 -23.99
N VAL A 243 5.07 2.06 -23.54
CA VAL A 243 4.39 3.29 -23.14
C VAL A 243 3.83 3.11 -21.74
N LYS A 244 4.34 3.87 -20.77
CA LYS A 244 3.78 3.93 -19.43
C LYS A 244 2.56 4.85 -19.46
N VAL A 245 1.47 4.43 -18.81
CA VAL A 245 0.25 5.20 -18.68
C VAL A 245 0.15 5.68 -17.24
N MET A 246 0.04 6.99 -17.07
CA MET A 246 -0.07 7.62 -15.76
C MET A 246 -1.52 7.90 -15.38
N GLU A 247 -2.36 8.15 -16.41
CA GLU A 247 -3.77 8.47 -16.25
C GLU A 247 -4.54 8.06 -17.50
N CYS A 248 -5.67 7.41 -17.30
CA CYS A 248 -6.62 7.09 -18.37
C CYS A 248 -8.05 7.17 -17.82
N ARG A 249 -9.03 7.19 -18.71
CA ARG A 249 -10.46 7.09 -18.39
C ARG A 249 -11.13 6.05 -19.26
N VAL A 250 -12.16 5.43 -18.73
CA VAL A 250 -13.02 4.51 -19.49
C VAL A 250 -13.85 5.31 -20.49
N ALA A 251 -13.98 4.78 -21.70
CA ALA A 251 -14.80 5.34 -22.77
C ALA A 251 -15.58 4.21 -23.47
N PRO A 252 -16.69 4.53 -24.17
CA PRO A 252 -17.40 3.55 -24.98
C PRO A 252 -16.60 3.18 -26.25
N SER A 253 -16.84 1.96 -26.76
CA SER A 253 -16.47 1.52 -28.09
C SER A 253 -17.67 0.82 -28.76
N ASN A 254 -17.61 0.66 -30.09
CA ASN A 254 -18.65 -0.07 -30.84
C ASN A 254 -18.18 -1.50 -31.20
N GLY A 255 -17.19 -2.03 -30.49
CA GLY A 255 -16.64 -3.37 -30.72
C GLY A 255 -15.51 -3.40 -31.74
N GLU A 256 -14.78 -2.29 -31.92
CA GLU A 256 -13.57 -2.25 -32.71
C GLU A 256 -12.49 -3.16 -32.14
N ALA A 257 -11.60 -3.66 -32.98
CA ALA A 257 -10.50 -4.53 -32.55
C ALA A 257 -9.63 -3.83 -31.49
N PRO A 258 -9.18 -4.55 -30.44
CA PRO A 258 -8.30 -3.97 -29.41
C PRO A 258 -7.04 -3.32 -30.02
N GLY A 259 -6.68 -2.14 -29.54
CA GLY A 259 -5.58 -1.33 -30.06
C GLY A 259 -5.96 -0.38 -31.20
N THR A 260 -7.20 -0.44 -31.73
CA THR A 260 -7.67 0.52 -32.75
C THR A 260 -7.83 1.91 -32.16
N VAL A 261 -7.25 2.90 -32.80
CA VAL A 261 -7.40 4.32 -32.45
C VAL A 261 -8.80 4.80 -32.86
N LEU A 262 -9.64 5.14 -31.90
CA LEU A 262 -11.01 5.64 -32.10
C LEU A 262 -11.04 7.16 -32.29
N ALA A 263 -10.16 7.86 -31.57
CA ALA A 263 -10.01 9.31 -31.64
C ALA A 263 -8.57 9.69 -31.27
N THR A 264 -8.11 10.85 -31.75
CA THR A 264 -6.78 11.38 -31.43
C THR A 264 -6.83 12.58 -30.47
N LYS A 265 -8.03 13.12 -30.17
CA LYS A 265 -8.24 14.28 -29.29
C LYS A 265 -9.54 14.13 -28.46
N PRO A 266 -9.48 13.59 -27.25
CA PRO A 266 -8.34 12.90 -26.61
C PRO A 266 -8.00 11.57 -27.28
N LEU A 267 -6.77 11.10 -27.12
CA LEU A 267 -6.38 9.81 -27.68
C LEU A 267 -7.21 8.70 -27.01
N THR A 268 -8.09 8.11 -27.81
CA THR A 268 -9.00 7.04 -27.38
C THR A 268 -8.68 5.78 -28.15
N VAL A 269 -8.51 4.67 -27.44
CA VAL A 269 -8.06 3.39 -28.01
C VAL A 269 -9.04 2.30 -27.59
N ALA A 270 -9.48 1.49 -28.55
CA ALA A 270 -10.35 0.35 -28.29
C ALA A 270 -9.64 -0.71 -27.44
N CYS A 271 -10.39 -1.32 -26.55
CA CYS A 271 -9.97 -2.40 -25.67
C CYS A 271 -10.73 -3.69 -25.98
N GLY A 272 -10.45 -4.77 -25.26
CA GLY A 272 -11.21 -6.02 -25.40
C GLY A 272 -12.71 -5.83 -25.15
N GLU A 273 -13.06 -4.94 -24.20
CA GLU A 273 -14.39 -4.43 -23.94
C GLU A 273 -14.29 -2.95 -23.61
N GLY A 274 -15.04 -2.10 -24.31
CA GLY A 274 -14.98 -0.66 -24.18
C GLY A 274 -13.72 -0.07 -24.80
N ALA A 275 -13.35 1.14 -24.39
CA ALA A 275 -12.16 1.87 -24.81
C ALA A 275 -11.54 2.63 -23.65
N VAL A 276 -10.29 3.03 -23.77
CA VAL A 276 -9.62 3.92 -22.81
C VAL A 276 -9.17 5.20 -23.50
N GLN A 277 -9.42 6.32 -22.82
CA GLN A 277 -8.80 7.59 -23.15
C GLN A 277 -7.46 7.67 -22.43
N LEU A 278 -6.36 7.71 -23.14
CA LEU A 278 -5.03 7.88 -22.60
C LEU A 278 -4.77 9.37 -22.38
N LEU A 279 -4.86 9.83 -21.13
CA LEU A 279 -4.75 11.24 -20.78
C LEU A 279 -3.31 11.67 -20.57
N HIS A 280 -2.54 10.92 -19.76
CA HIS A 280 -1.12 11.18 -19.50
C HIS A 280 -0.30 9.92 -19.71
N VAL A 281 0.71 10.02 -20.55
CA VAL A 281 1.60 8.90 -20.93
C VAL A 281 3.08 9.28 -20.85
N VAL A 282 3.93 8.28 -20.68
CA VAL A 282 5.39 8.41 -20.71
C VAL A 282 5.94 7.36 -21.70
N PRO A 283 6.14 7.73 -22.98
CA PRO A 283 6.78 6.85 -23.94
C PRO A 283 8.24 6.58 -23.53
N GLU A 284 8.74 5.40 -23.89
CA GLU A 284 10.10 5.01 -23.57
C GLU A 284 11.12 6.06 -24.05
N GLY A 285 12.02 6.46 -23.13
CA GLY A 285 13.06 7.47 -23.40
C GLY A 285 12.54 8.91 -23.60
N LYS A 286 11.25 9.18 -23.31
CA LYS A 286 10.66 10.52 -23.42
C LYS A 286 10.23 11.06 -22.03
N LYS A 287 9.89 12.34 -22.01
CA LYS A 287 9.26 12.99 -20.88
C LYS A 287 7.74 12.69 -20.85
N PRO A 288 7.08 12.80 -19.69
CA PRO A 288 5.62 12.76 -19.61
C PRO A 288 4.98 13.74 -20.60
N MET A 289 3.89 13.33 -21.23
CA MET A 289 3.10 14.15 -22.16
C MET A 289 1.63 13.75 -22.12
N ASP A 290 0.76 14.61 -22.62
CA ASP A 290 -0.64 14.27 -22.83
C ASP A 290 -0.83 13.31 -24.03
N GLY A 291 -1.94 12.55 -24.00
CA GLY A 291 -2.22 11.54 -25.03
C GLY A 291 -2.40 12.13 -26.42
N THR A 292 -2.92 13.36 -26.54
CA THR A 292 -3.09 14.05 -27.83
C THR A 292 -1.74 14.38 -28.46
N SER A 293 -0.79 14.88 -27.67
CA SER A 293 0.59 15.14 -28.10
C SER A 293 1.31 13.83 -28.48
N PHE A 294 1.07 12.76 -27.73
CA PHE A 294 1.60 11.44 -28.07
C PHE A 294 1.07 10.93 -29.42
N ALA A 295 -0.27 11.02 -29.63
CA ALA A 295 -0.89 10.66 -30.91
C ALA A 295 -0.33 11.49 -32.08
N ALA A 296 -0.18 12.80 -31.90
CA ALA A 296 0.40 13.69 -32.91
C ALA A 296 1.87 13.32 -33.21
N GLY A 297 2.65 13.00 -32.20
CA GLY A 297 4.06 12.57 -32.35
C GLY A 297 4.23 11.28 -33.16
N LEU A 298 3.26 10.37 -33.07
CA LEU A 298 3.19 9.14 -33.85
C LEU A 298 2.44 9.32 -35.19
N ARG A 299 1.84 10.49 -35.44
CA ARG A 299 0.98 10.79 -36.59
C ARG A 299 -0.22 9.86 -36.73
N LEU A 300 -0.77 9.41 -35.56
CA LEU A 300 -1.90 8.50 -35.53
C LEU A 300 -3.15 9.14 -36.13
N LYS A 301 -3.96 8.30 -36.77
CA LYS A 301 -5.29 8.63 -37.31
C LYS A 301 -6.32 7.64 -36.73
N THR A 302 -7.57 8.02 -36.74
CA THR A 302 -8.66 7.08 -36.47
C THR A 302 -8.59 5.89 -37.42
N GLY A 303 -8.67 4.68 -36.85
CA GLY A 303 -8.53 3.42 -37.56
C GLY A 303 -7.09 2.82 -37.53
N ASP A 304 -6.07 3.58 -37.15
CA ASP A 304 -4.72 3.05 -36.99
C ASP A 304 -4.65 2.08 -35.79
N SER A 305 -3.66 1.20 -35.80
CA SER A 305 -3.34 0.33 -34.65
C SER A 305 -2.21 0.93 -33.82
N LEU A 306 -2.42 1.01 -32.49
CA LEU A 306 -1.46 1.54 -31.53
C LEU A 306 -0.57 0.44 -30.94
#